data_6ea387bd763bfb5cf8770a21a764bdaf
#
_entry.id   6ea387bd763bfb5cf8770a21a764bdaf
#
_cell.length_a   1.000
_cell.length_b   1.000
_cell.length_c   1.000
_cell.angle_alpha   90.00
_cell.angle_beta   90.00
_cell.angle_gamma   90.00
#
_symmetry.space_group_name_H-M   'P 1'
#
loop_
_entity.id
_entity.type
_entity.pdbx_description
1 polymer ?
#
loop_
_entity_poly.entity_id
_entity_poly.type
_entity_poly.pdbx_seq_one_letter_code
_entity_poly.pdbx_strand_id
1 'polypeptide(L)'
;MHRTLPLENQELFEKIGELSNISKFRIIELTQNKEMSVTILAKKVNLAFNKCSNYCTGLENHNLIMKEKKGKNVFIKSKVNLGKLSSVLH
;
A
#
# COMPACT_ATOMS: atom_id res chain seq x y z
N MET A 1 -13.81 -18.54 -18.58
CA MET A 1 -14.97 -17.66 -18.64
C MET A 1 -14.65 -16.28 -18.13
N HIS A 2 -15.08 -15.29 -18.86
CA HIS A 2 -14.78 -13.93 -18.48
C HIS A 2 -16.03 -13.19 -18.08
N ARG A 3 -15.96 -12.52 -16.97
CA ARG A 3 -17.00 -11.59 -16.58
C ARG A 3 -16.50 -10.18 -16.79
N THR A 4 -17.36 -9.37 -17.35
CA THR A 4 -17.07 -7.96 -17.46
C THR A 4 -17.37 -7.33 -16.11
N LEU A 5 -16.32 -6.78 -15.49
CA LEU A 5 -16.49 -6.08 -14.22
C LEU A 5 -16.78 -4.62 -14.48
N PRO A 6 -17.59 -3.98 -13.62
CA PRO A 6 -17.72 -2.53 -13.68
C PRO A 6 -16.36 -1.86 -13.56
N LEU A 7 -16.22 -0.67 -14.13
CA LEU A 7 -14.94 0.05 -14.12
C LEU A 7 -14.38 0.20 -12.72
N GLU A 8 -15.23 0.55 -11.76
CA GLU A 8 -14.79 0.71 -10.37
C GLU A 8 -14.28 -0.59 -9.78
N ASN A 9 -14.87 -1.73 -10.18
CA ASN A 9 -14.41 -3.03 -9.71
C ASN A 9 -13.12 -3.44 -10.40
N GLN A 10 -12.94 -3.05 -11.66
CA GLN A 10 -11.68 -3.29 -12.36
C GLN A 10 -10.54 -2.54 -11.70
N GLU A 11 -10.79 -1.29 -11.32
CA GLU A 11 -9.81 -0.48 -10.62
C GLU A 11 -9.44 -1.11 -9.29
N LEU A 12 -10.43 -1.58 -8.55
CA LEU A 12 -10.20 -2.26 -7.29
C LEU A 12 -9.39 -3.53 -7.50
N PHE A 13 -9.70 -4.28 -8.54
CA PHE A 13 -9.00 -5.52 -8.87
C PHE A 13 -7.51 -5.26 -9.16
N GLU A 14 -7.23 -4.19 -9.88
CA GLU A 14 -5.84 -3.80 -10.14
C GLU A 14 -5.11 -3.44 -8.85
N LYS A 15 -5.78 -2.74 -7.94
CA LYS A 15 -5.20 -2.41 -6.63
C LYS A 15 -4.93 -3.65 -5.80
N ILE A 16 -5.82 -4.63 -5.86
CA ILE A 16 -5.62 -5.90 -5.17
C ILE A 16 -4.40 -6.63 -5.74
N GLY A 17 -4.21 -6.57 -7.07
CA GLY A 17 -3.01 -7.12 -7.69
C GLY A 17 -1.74 -6.52 -7.12
N GLU A 18 -1.75 -5.22 -6.87
CA GLU A 18 -0.61 -4.54 -6.25
C GLU A 18 -0.38 -5.06 -4.83
N LEU A 19 -1.44 -5.41 -4.13
CA LEU A 19 -1.37 -5.91 -2.76
C LEU A 19 -1.06 -7.41 -2.68
N SER A 20 -0.95 -8.10 -3.81
CA SER A 20 -0.62 -9.53 -3.82
C SER A 20 0.78 -9.80 -3.31
N ASN A 21 1.66 -8.81 -3.36
CA ASN A 21 2.98 -8.90 -2.75
C ASN A 21 2.84 -8.73 -1.24
N ILE A 22 3.28 -9.73 -0.48
CA ILE A 22 3.08 -9.73 0.97
C ILE A 22 3.73 -8.52 1.64
N SER A 23 4.89 -8.10 1.17
CA SER A 23 5.59 -6.96 1.75
C SER A 23 4.82 -5.66 1.50
N LYS A 24 4.28 -5.49 0.31
CA LYS A 24 3.45 -4.32 0.00
C LYS A 24 2.19 -4.29 0.85
N PHE A 25 1.56 -5.44 1.01
CA PHE A 25 0.38 -5.55 1.86
C PHE A 25 0.70 -5.16 3.30
N ARG A 26 1.84 -5.61 3.82
CA ARG A 26 2.25 -5.29 5.18
C ARG A 26 2.53 -3.80 5.36
N ILE A 27 3.08 -3.15 4.35
CA ILE A 27 3.28 -1.70 4.39
C ILE A 27 1.93 -0.99 4.57
N ILE A 28 0.94 -1.40 3.80
CA ILE A 28 -0.41 -0.85 3.93
C ILE A 28 -0.97 -1.11 5.33
N GLU A 29 -0.83 -2.34 5.80
CA GLU A 29 -1.32 -2.76 7.11
C GLU A 29 -0.73 -1.91 8.24
N LEU A 30 0.58 -1.76 8.22
CA LEU A 30 1.31 -1.07 9.27
C LEU A 30 1.01 0.44 9.31
N THR A 31 0.58 1.00 8.19
CA THR A 31 0.32 2.43 8.10
C THR A 31 -1.17 2.77 8.10
N GLN A 32 -2.02 1.84 8.55
CA GLN A 32 -3.47 2.07 8.62
C GLN A 32 -3.83 3.16 9.62
N ASN A 33 -3.27 3.11 10.80
CA ASN A 33 -3.68 3.97 11.90
C ASN A 33 -2.69 5.09 12.21
N LYS A 34 -1.47 4.97 11.74
CA LYS A 34 -0.47 6.02 11.93
C LYS A 34 0.57 5.97 10.83
N GLU A 35 1.16 7.12 10.56
CA GLU A 35 2.23 7.17 9.58
C GLU A 35 3.51 6.57 10.14
N MET A 36 4.34 6.03 9.26
CA MET A 36 5.66 5.50 9.61
C MET A 36 6.67 5.93 8.58
N SER A 37 7.89 6.17 9.02
CA SER A 37 8.98 6.48 8.08
C SER A 37 9.35 5.25 7.27
N VAL A 38 9.88 5.47 6.08
CA VAL A 38 10.34 4.38 5.22
C VAL A 38 11.41 3.57 5.93
N THR A 39 12.28 4.23 6.70
CA THR A 39 13.34 3.54 7.45
C THR A 39 12.75 2.54 8.43
N ILE A 40 11.73 2.94 9.18
CA ILE A 40 11.08 2.04 10.14
C ILE A 40 10.33 0.93 9.43
N LEU A 41 9.62 1.28 8.34
CA LEU A 41 8.90 0.29 7.56
C LEU A 41 9.83 -0.79 7.00
N ALA A 42 10.97 -0.37 6.47
CA ALA A 42 11.95 -1.32 5.93
C ALA A 42 12.36 -2.34 6.97
N LYS A 43 12.59 -1.89 8.20
CA LYS A 43 12.95 -2.78 9.30
C LYS A 43 11.80 -3.73 9.64
N LYS A 44 10.58 -3.21 9.71
CA LYS A 44 9.42 -4.01 10.10
C LYS A 44 9.05 -5.06 9.07
N VAL A 45 9.23 -4.76 7.78
CA VAL A 45 8.93 -5.71 6.71
C VAL A 45 10.16 -6.48 6.25
N ASN A 46 11.31 -6.25 6.91
CA ASN A 46 12.56 -6.96 6.65
C ASN A 46 13.02 -6.80 5.20
N LEU A 47 13.07 -5.57 4.75
CA LEU A 47 13.53 -5.22 3.41
C LEU A 47 14.67 -4.22 3.49
N ALA A 48 15.54 -4.23 2.48
CA ALA A 48 16.51 -3.17 2.32
C ALA A 48 15.77 -1.85 2.11
N PHE A 49 16.36 -0.74 2.55
CA PHE A 49 15.73 0.57 2.44
C PHE A 49 15.29 0.88 1.00
N ASN A 50 16.20 0.66 0.05
CA ASN A 50 15.89 0.98 -1.35
C ASN A 50 14.72 0.18 -1.88
N LYS A 51 14.63 -1.08 -1.51
CA LYS A 51 13.54 -1.93 -1.96
C LYS A 51 12.22 -1.50 -1.34
N CYS A 52 12.24 -1.17 -0.05
CA CYS A 52 11.05 -0.67 0.64
C CYS A 52 10.59 0.65 0.01
N SER A 53 11.54 1.55 -0.25
CA SER A 53 11.24 2.83 -0.89
C SER A 53 10.61 2.63 -2.27
N ASN A 54 11.13 1.69 -3.05
CA ASN A 54 10.57 1.39 -4.37
C ASN A 54 9.15 0.84 -4.27
N TYR A 55 8.90 -0.03 -3.30
CA TYR A 55 7.56 -0.55 -3.07
C TYR A 55 6.60 0.57 -2.70
N CYS A 56 7.04 1.50 -1.84
CA CYS A 56 6.21 2.64 -1.47
C CYS A 56 5.90 3.53 -2.68
N THR A 57 6.87 3.73 -3.57
CA THR A 57 6.64 4.49 -4.79
C THR A 57 5.57 3.82 -5.66
N GLY A 58 5.64 2.50 -5.81
CA GLY A 58 4.63 1.76 -6.55
C GLY A 58 3.26 1.89 -5.93
N LEU A 59 3.19 1.77 -4.61
CA LEU A 59 1.92 1.91 -3.89
C LEU A 59 1.35 3.32 -4.03
N GLU A 60 2.20 4.33 -3.98
CA GLU A 60 1.77 5.70 -4.17
C GLU A 60 1.20 5.93 -5.57
N ASN A 61 1.84 5.34 -6.58
CA ASN A 61 1.40 5.46 -7.96
C ASN A 61 0.00 4.86 -8.17
N HIS A 62 -0.38 3.89 -7.34
CA HIS A 62 -1.70 3.29 -7.39
C HIS A 62 -2.67 3.92 -6.38
N ASN A 63 -2.30 5.04 -5.79
CA ASN A 63 -3.12 5.76 -4.82
C ASN A 63 -3.47 4.94 -3.57
N LEU A 64 -2.58 4.04 -3.18
CA LEU A 64 -2.79 3.20 -2.00
C LEU A 64 -2.17 3.81 -0.75
N ILE A 65 -1.19 4.67 -0.91
CA ILE A 65 -0.55 5.37 0.21
C ILE A 65 -0.29 6.82 -0.15
N MET A 66 -0.05 7.61 0.89
CA MET A 66 0.47 8.97 0.77
C MET A 66 1.90 9.00 1.27
N LYS A 67 2.75 9.80 0.62
CA LYS A 67 4.09 10.06 1.09
C LYS A 67 4.20 11.52 1.49
N GLU A 68 4.84 11.76 2.61
CA GLU A 68 5.09 13.12 3.07
C GLU A 68 6.51 13.22 3.60
N LYS A 69 7.27 14.13 3.04
CA LYS A 69 8.63 14.37 3.51
C LYS A 69 8.60 15.32 4.69
N LYS A 70 9.19 14.89 5.81
CA LYS A 70 9.32 15.71 7.01
C LYS A 70 10.78 15.67 7.45
N GLY A 71 11.48 16.79 7.30
CA GLY A 71 12.90 16.84 7.57
C GLY A 71 13.66 15.91 6.64
N LYS A 72 14.42 14.98 7.20
CA LYS A 72 15.21 14.02 6.42
C LYS A 72 14.47 12.73 6.14
N ASN A 73 13.27 12.59 6.67
CA ASN A 73 12.52 11.33 6.58
C ASN A 73 11.32 11.46 5.67
N VAL A 74 10.98 10.36 5.01
CA VAL A 74 9.74 10.24 4.24
C VAL A 74 8.80 9.37 5.05
N PHE A 75 7.60 9.87 5.31
CA PHE A 75 6.58 9.18 6.09
C PHE A 75 5.48 8.66 5.18
N ILE A 76 5.00 7.49 5.50
CA ILE A 76 4.01 6.75 4.71
C ILE A 76 2.74 6.62 5.54
N LYS A 77 1.62 6.86 4.89
CA LYS A 77 0.29 6.67 5.49
C LYS A 77 -0.62 6.02 4.46
N SER A 78 -1.36 5.01 4.88
CA SER A 78 -2.32 4.35 4.00
C SER A 78 -3.44 5.28 3.60
N LYS A 79 -3.86 5.18 2.35
CA LYS A 79 -5.07 5.81 1.85
C LYS A 79 -6.23 4.82 1.77
N VAL A 80 -5.93 3.54 1.97
CA VAL A 80 -6.91 2.46 1.86
C VAL A 80 -7.29 2.00 3.25
N ASN A 81 -8.57 1.77 3.47
CA ASN A 81 -9.05 1.17 4.71
C ASN A 81 -9.19 -0.34 4.45
N LEU A 82 -8.31 -1.14 5.05
CA LEU A 82 -8.30 -2.58 4.81
C LEU A 82 -9.57 -3.26 5.31
N GLY A 83 -10.14 -2.76 6.39
CA GLY A 83 -11.40 -3.30 6.87
C GLY A 83 -12.51 -3.11 5.84
N LYS A 84 -12.56 -1.93 5.24
CA LYS A 84 -13.56 -1.64 4.22
C LYS A 84 -13.30 -2.43 2.95
N LEU A 85 -12.02 -2.57 2.57
CA LEU A 85 -11.65 -3.37 1.41
C LEU A 85 -12.04 -4.82 1.60
N SER A 86 -11.78 -5.37 2.78
CA SER A 86 -12.16 -6.73 3.11
C SER A 86 -13.66 -6.93 3.00
N SER A 87 -14.44 -5.93 3.44
CA SER A 87 -15.90 -5.97 3.34
C SER A 87 -16.36 -6.02 1.88
N VAL A 88 -15.67 -5.29 1.01
CA VAL A 88 -16.01 -5.30 -0.42
C VAL A 88 -15.69 -6.64 -1.07
N LEU A 89 -14.66 -7.32 -0.59
CA LEU A 89 -14.22 -8.59 -1.15
C LEU A 89 -15.10 -9.77 -0.72
N HIS A 90 -15.87 -9.60 0.30
CA HIS A 90 -16.83 -10.59 0.73
C HIS A 90 -18.17 -10.37 0.03
#